data_cff9294a0cabc3c5bd3724a2cc8c893d
#
_entry.id   cff9294a0cabc3c5bd3724a2cc8c893d
#
_cell.length_a   1.000
_cell.length_b   1.000
_cell.length_c   1.000
_cell.angle_alpha   90.00
_cell.angle_beta   90.00
_cell.angle_gamma   90.00
#
_symmetry.space_group_name_H-M   'P 1'
#
loop_
_entity.id
_entity.type
_entity.pdbx_description
1 polymer ?
#
loop_
_entity_poly.entity_id
_entity_poly.type
_entity_poly.pdbx_seq_one_letter_code
_entity_poly.pdbx_strand_id
1 'polypeptide(L)'
;MANKEYLNVNELATLFGLNVQTLHYYDKIGILKPSYRDPKNGYRKYRFDQTYKLASICYMRKLGYSIEAVRDFQDTKSPDEALKRLKERSVAIHAQWEEMMRIDHAILRKIQFIEDSKDGIDYENIQVVKYPERKYIPIGAEEELYAGESFYFYPTIVFYGENSKEFGALLTDAVPKENAEIRTIPAGTYVVGYHKGAYEEIQDSFKRIKEWGRNLNLEDTILALNIIDQFVEQDNDNYSTRIEVRIADTK
;
A
#
# COMPACT_ATOMS: atom_id res chain seq x y z
N MET A 1 -6.42 47.85 -5.62
CA MET A 1 -7.46 47.50 -6.62
C MET A 1 -8.63 48.42 -6.37
N ALA A 2 -8.99 49.26 -7.38
CA ALA A 2 -10.09 50.18 -7.24
C ALA A 2 -11.39 49.40 -6.98
N ASN A 3 -12.28 50.01 -6.20
CA ASN A 3 -13.56 49.52 -5.72
C ASN A 3 -14.50 49.09 -6.88
N LYS A 4 -14.20 47.92 -7.52
CA LYS A 4 -15.08 47.35 -8.55
C LYS A 4 -16.25 46.66 -7.87
N GLU A 5 -17.43 47.19 -8.08
CA GLU A 5 -18.67 46.57 -7.60
C GLU A 5 -18.92 45.17 -8.24
N TYR A 6 -18.48 44.99 -9.48
CA TYR A 6 -18.66 43.78 -10.27
C TYR A 6 -17.35 43.30 -10.90
N LEU A 7 -17.16 41.99 -10.89
CA LEU A 7 -16.10 41.27 -11.61
C LEU A 7 -16.70 40.49 -12.79
N ASN A 8 -16.04 40.52 -13.94
CA ASN A 8 -16.38 39.59 -15.00
C ASN A 8 -15.82 38.16 -14.69
N VAL A 9 -16.24 37.18 -15.47
CA VAL A 9 -15.84 35.79 -15.24
C VAL A 9 -14.33 35.56 -15.32
N ASN A 10 -13.61 36.25 -16.21
CA ASN A 10 -12.16 36.12 -16.34
C ASN A 10 -11.45 36.76 -15.13
N GLU A 11 -11.88 37.95 -14.69
CA GLU A 11 -11.32 38.58 -13.50
C GLU A 11 -11.51 37.73 -12.25
N LEU A 12 -12.70 37.15 -12.09
CA LEU A 12 -12.99 36.24 -10.96
C LEU A 12 -12.17 34.95 -11.05
N ALA A 13 -12.04 34.34 -12.23
CA ALA A 13 -11.22 33.17 -12.46
C ALA A 13 -9.75 33.44 -12.13
N THR A 14 -9.19 34.54 -12.62
CA THR A 14 -7.81 34.97 -12.35
C THR A 14 -7.57 35.19 -10.85
N LEU A 15 -8.50 35.86 -10.17
CA LEU A 15 -8.39 36.14 -8.73
C LEU A 15 -8.26 34.88 -7.88
N PHE A 16 -8.92 33.79 -8.28
CA PHE A 16 -8.92 32.50 -7.55
C PHE A 16 -8.01 31.41 -8.15
N GLY A 17 -7.29 31.75 -9.24
CA GLY A 17 -6.45 30.74 -9.94
C GLY A 17 -7.28 29.61 -10.55
N LEU A 18 -8.51 29.90 -10.97
CA LEU A 18 -9.43 28.92 -11.55
C LEU A 18 -9.48 29.02 -13.07
N ASN A 19 -9.87 27.92 -13.72
CA ASN A 19 -10.27 27.95 -15.11
C ASN A 19 -11.68 28.59 -15.23
N VAL A 20 -11.89 29.42 -16.23
CA VAL A 20 -13.20 30.01 -16.55
C VAL A 20 -14.30 28.96 -16.72
N GLN A 21 -13.95 27.78 -17.29
CA GLN A 21 -14.88 26.66 -17.42
C GLN A 21 -15.40 26.16 -16.07
N THR A 22 -14.57 26.21 -15.02
CA THR A 22 -14.98 25.86 -13.66
C THR A 22 -16.09 26.79 -13.16
N LEU A 23 -15.97 28.12 -13.42
CA LEU A 23 -17.00 29.07 -13.04
C LEU A 23 -18.28 28.93 -13.88
N HIS A 24 -18.15 28.58 -15.16
CA HIS A 24 -19.31 28.23 -15.99
C HIS A 24 -20.02 26.97 -15.48
N TYR A 25 -19.25 25.95 -15.04
CA TYR A 25 -19.80 24.76 -14.42
C TYR A 25 -20.50 25.07 -13.10
N TYR A 26 -19.90 25.89 -12.23
CA TYR A 26 -20.51 26.32 -10.97
C TYR A 26 -21.81 27.08 -11.16
N ASP A 27 -21.89 27.93 -12.21
CA ASP A 27 -23.12 28.58 -12.59
C ASP A 27 -24.18 27.59 -13.10
N LYS A 28 -23.77 26.65 -13.99
CA LYS A 28 -24.67 25.61 -14.55
C LYS A 28 -25.31 24.74 -13.46
N ILE A 29 -24.53 24.32 -12.47
CA ILE A 29 -25.04 23.50 -11.36
C ILE A 29 -25.66 24.32 -10.23
N GLY A 30 -25.61 25.66 -10.34
CA GLY A 30 -26.28 26.58 -9.42
C GLY A 30 -25.55 26.86 -8.10
N ILE A 31 -24.32 26.34 -7.90
CA ILE A 31 -23.55 26.56 -6.66
C ILE A 31 -23.00 27.96 -6.54
N LEU A 32 -22.69 28.61 -7.68
CA LEU A 32 -22.29 30.03 -7.79
C LEU A 32 -22.92 30.63 -9.04
N LYS A 33 -24.11 31.24 -8.91
CA LYS A 33 -24.79 31.95 -10.01
C LYS A 33 -24.26 33.36 -10.10
N PRO A 34 -24.04 33.94 -11.32
CA PRO A 34 -23.71 35.32 -11.48
C PRO A 34 -24.87 36.22 -10.98
N SER A 35 -24.53 37.31 -10.32
CA SER A 35 -25.55 38.27 -9.84
C SER A 35 -26.20 39.03 -10.98
N TYR A 36 -25.53 39.16 -12.14
CA TYR A 36 -26.04 39.81 -13.32
C TYR A 36 -25.58 39.12 -14.59
N ARG A 37 -26.47 38.99 -15.57
CA ARG A 37 -26.15 38.61 -16.94
C ARG A 37 -26.54 39.77 -17.87
N ASP A 38 -25.59 40.20 -18.66
CA ASP A 38 -25.84 41.26 -19.64
C ASP A 38 -26.87 40.77 -20.68
N PRO A 39 -28.02 41.42 -20.80
CA PRO A 39 -29.09 40.99 -21.72
C PRO A 39 -28.72 41.09 -23.19
N LYS A 40 -27.70 41.92 -23.54
CA LYS A 40 -27.28 42.11 -24.93
C LYS A 40 -26.31 41.08 -25.44
N ASN A 41 -25.42 40.57 -24.55
CA ASN A 41 -24.31 39.69 -24.94
C ASN A 41 -24.16 38.49 -24.05
N GLY A 42 -25.01 38.31 -23.02
CA GLY A 42 -24.99 37.16 -22.11
C GLY A 42 -23.82 37.13 -21.15
N TYR A 43 -22.96 38.16 -21.11
CA TYR A 43 -21.79 38.16 -20.23
C TYR A 43 -22.16 38.10 -18.76
N ARG A 44 -21.48 37.19 -18.03
CA ARG A 44 -21.64 36.96 -16.59
C ARG A 44 -20.89 38.02 -15.80
N LYS A 45 -21.58 38.64 -14.83
CA LYS A 45 -20.98 39.55 -13.86
C LYS A 45 -21.30 39.06 -12.45
N TYR A 46 -20.29 39.05 -11.63
CA TYR A 46 -20.35 38.62 -10.23
C TYR A 46 -20.11 39.86 -9.35
N ARG A 47 -20.96 40.08 -8.36
CA ARG A 47 -20.70 41.11 -7.36
C ARG A 47 -19.46 40.77 -6.55
N PHE A 48 -18.77 41.75 -6.06
CA PHE A 48 -17.53 41.54 -5.29
C PHE A 48 -17.78 40.71 -4.05
N ASP A 49 -18.90 40.82 -3.37
CA ASP A 49 -19.28 40.00 -2.20
C ASP A 49 -19.43 38.50 -2.51
N GLN A 50 -19.66 38.13 -3.77
CA GLN A 50 -19.70 36.74 -4.20
C GLN A 50 -18.29 36.05 -4.17
N THR A 51 -17.23 36.85 -4.05
CA THR A 51 -15.87 36.33 -3.83
C THR A 51 -15.78 35.53 -2.52
N TYR A 52 -16.48 35.96 -1.46
CA TYR A 52 -16.51 35.19 -0.20
C TYR A 52 -17.17 33.83 -0.37
N LYS A 53 -18.26 33.78 -1.16
CA LYS A 53 -18.91 32.48 -1.48
C LYS A 53 -17.99 31.59 -2.31
N LEU A 54 -17.31 32.14 -3.31
CA LEU A 54 -16.34 31.38 -4.10
C LEU A 54 -15.15 30.91 -3.24
N ALA A 55 -14.65 31.77 -2.36
CA ALA A 55 -13.59 31.38 -1.41
C ALA A 55 -13.99 30.18 -0.55
N SER A 56 -15.22 30.17 -0.03
CA SER A 56 -15.75 29.02 0.72
C SER A 56 -15.80 27.75 -0.14
N ILE A 57 -16.29 27.83 -1.38
CA ILE A 57 -16.31 26.70 -2.31
C ILE A 57 -14.88 26.17 -2.53
N CYS A 58 -13.93 27.05 -2.85
CA CYS A 58 -12.54 26.68 -3.10
C CYS A 58 -11.90 26.04 -1.85
N TYR A 59 -12.16 26.58 -0.67
CA TYR A 59 -11.69 26.02 0.60
C TYR A 59 -12.18 24.59 0.81
N MET A 60 -13.47 24.37 0.69
CA MET A 60 -14.05 23.04 0.86
C MET A 60 -13.52 22.04 -0.18
N ARG A 61 -13.35 22.47 -1.44
CA ARG A 61 -12.74 21.64 -2.49
C ARG A 61 -11.29 21.27 -2.17
N LYS A 62 -10.50 22.19 -1.60
CA LYS A 62 -9.13 21.89 -1.12
C LYS A 62 -9.11 20.89 0.03
N LEU A 63 -10.15 20.88 0.88
CA LEU A 63 -10.31 19.87 1.92
C LEU A 63 -10.80 18.51 1.37
N GLY A 64 -11.01 18.39 0.05
CA GLY A 64 -11.40 17.14 -0.60
C GLY A 64 -12.90 16.82 -0.53
N TYR A 65 -13.75 17.80 -0.23
CA TYR A 65 -15.20 17.59 -0.33
C TYR A 65 -15.65 17.51 -1.79
N SER A 66 -16.62 16.64 -2.09
CA SER A 66 -17.26 16.61 -3.41
C SER A 66 -18.07 17.90 -3.65
N ILE A 67 -18.43 18.18 -4.90
CA ILE A 67 -19.19 19.38 -5.21
C ILE A 67 -20.61 19.34 -4.60
N GLU A 68 -21.19 18.14 -4.49
CA GLU A 68 -22.46 17.89 -3.82
C GLU A 68 -22.34 18.20 -2.32
N ALA A 69 -21.30 17.71 -1.66
CA ALA A 69 -21.04 18.00 -0.25
C ALA A 69 -20.79 19.51 0.01
N VAL A 70 -20.14 20.20 -0.94
CA VAL A 70 -19.97 21.67 -0.85
C VAL A 70 -21.33 22.39 -0.94
N ARG A 71 -22.24 21.94 -1.79
CA ARG A 71 -23.59 22.48 -1.88
C ARG A 71 -24.35 22.30 -0.55
N ASP A 72 -24.34 21.08 -0.01
CA ASP A 72 -24.99 20.77 1.26
C ASP A 72 -24.40 21.58 2.42
N PHE A 73 -23.07 21.84 2.37
CA PHE A 73 -22.42 22.69 3.35
C PHE A 73 -22.84 24.16 3.27
N GLN A 74 -23.10 24.69 2.07
CA GLN A 74 -23.60 26.07 1.90
C GLN A 74 -24.99 26.29 2.50
N ASP A 75 -25.78 25.23 2.61
CA ASP A 75 -27.11 25.27 3.23
C ASP A 75 -27.07 25.09 4.75
N THR A 76 -25.90 24.76 5.29
CA THR A 76 -25.69 24.63 6.75
C THR A 76 -25.77 25.99 7.44
N LYS A 77 -26.71 26.12 8.36
CA LYS A 77 -26.96 27.40 9.09
C LYS A 77 -26.37 27.43 10.49
N SER A 78 -25.79 26.32 10.96
CA SER A 78 -25.24 26.19 12.30
C SER A 78 -23.70 26.07 12.25
N PRO A 79 -22.95 26.94 12.96
CA PRO A 79 -21.51 26.78 13.12
C PRO A 79 -21.12 25.45 13.75
N ASP A 80 -21.94 24.93 14.66
CA ASP A 80 -21.66 23.65 15.34
C ASP A 80 -21.72 22.47 14.38
N GLU A 81 -22.69 22.48 13.45
CA GLU A 81 -22.79 21.46 12.40
C GLU A 81 -21.60 21.55 11.43
N ALA A 82 -21.20 22.77 11.06
CA ALA A 82 -20.02 22.99 10.25
C ALA A 82 -18.75 22.46 10.92
N LEU A 83 -18.56 22.73 12.21
CA LEU A 83 -17.43 22.21 13.01
C LEU A 83 -17.46 20.68 13.11
N LYS A 84 -18.64 20.08 13.28
CA LYS A 84 -18.79 18.62 13.30
C LYS A 84 -18.30 18.01 11.99
N ARG A 85 -18.76 18.51 10.84
CA ARG A 85 -18.35 18.03 9.51
C ARG A 85 -16.83 18.18 9.28
N LEU A 86 -16.23 19.30 9.71
CA LEU A 86 -14.78 19.50 9.61
C LEU A 86 -14.00 18.50 10.49
N LYS A 87 -14.47 18.19 11.69
CA LYS A 87 -13.86 17.17 12.56
C LYS A 87 -13.94 15.78 11.92
N GLU A 88 -15.12 15.41 11.40
CA GLU A 88 -15.31 14.13 10.68
C GLU A 88 -14.36 14.02 9.49
N ARG A 89 -14.20 15.12 8.71
CA ARG A 89 -13.25 15.15 7.58
C ARG A 89 -11.81 14.99 8.02
N SER A 90 -11.43 15.67 9.11
CA SER A 90 -10.09 15.53 9.70
C SER A 90 -9.78 14.08 10.08
N VAL A 91 -10.72 13.40 10.73
CA VAL A 91 -10.59 11.97 11.10
C VAL A 91 -10.43 11.10 9.84
N ALA A 92 -11.25 11.34 8.81
CA ALA A 92 -11.18 10.58 7.56
C ALA A 92 -9.83 10.78 6.83
N ILE A 93 -9.31 12.01 6.80
CA ILE A 93 -7.98 12.30 6.22
C ILE A 93 -6.88 11.60 7.02
N HIS A 94 -6.99 11.59 8.34
CA HIS A 94 -5.99 10.93 9.20
C HIS A 94 -5.95 9.43 8.97
N ALA A 95 -7.12 8.78 8.88
CA ALA A 95 -7.21 7.37 8.54
C ALA A 95 -6.63 7.05 7.15
N GLN A 96 -6.87 7.90 6.15
CA GLN A 96 -6.26 7.74 4.82
C GLN A 96 -4.74 7.90 4.86
N TRP A 97 -4.22 8.83 5.66
CA TRP A 97 -2.79 9.02 5.84
C TRP A 97 -2.13 7.82 6.52
N GLU A 98 -2.75 7.28 7.58
CA GLU A 98 -2.26 6.06 8.26
C GLU A 98 -2.20 4.88 7.30
N GLU A 99 -3.21 4.71 6.44
CA GLU A 99 -3.25 3.67 5.43
C GLU A 99 -2.13 3.84 4.39
N MET A 100 -1.92 5.07 3.89
CA MET A 100 -0.83 5.36 2.95
C MET A 100 0.55 5.08 3.58
N MET A 101 0.73 5.42 4.85
CA MET A 101 1.97 5.12 5.58
C MET A 101 2.18 3.61 5.71
N ARG A 102 1.12 2.84 5.95
CA ARG A 102 1.18 1.37 6.02
C ARG A 102 1.64 0.78 4.68
N ILE A 103 1.08 1.27 3.57
CA ILE A 103 1.46 0.86 2.21
C ILE A 103 2.92 1.23 1.92
N ASP A 104 3.33 2.46 2.22
CA ASP A 104 4.71 2.92 2.02
C ASP A 104 5.71 2.05 2.79
N HIS A 105 5.45 1.76 4.05
CA HIS A 105 6.27 0.86 4.86
C HIS A 105 6.34 -0.56 4.27
N ALA A 106 5.26 -1.06 3.68
CA ALA A 106 5.27 -2.37 3.01
C ALA A 106 6.16 -2.37 1.76
N ILE A 107 6.08 -1.30 0.96
CA ILE A 107 6.94 -1.12 -0.21
C ILE A 107 8.42 -1.05 0.21
N LEU A 108 8.75 -0.21 1.19
CA LEU A 108 10.13 -0.06 1.67
C LEU A 108 10.66 -1.38 2.24
N ARG A 109 9.85 -2.13 2.97
CA ARG A 109 10.20 -3.46 3.50
C ARG A 109 10.51 -4.44 2.36
N LYS A 110 9.69 -4.48 1.32
CA LYS A 110 9.92 -5.35 0.17
C LYS A 110 11.21 -4.99 -0.57
N ILE A 111 11.44 -3.69 -0.79
CA ILE A 111 12.69 -3.20 -1.39
C ILE A 111 13.89 -3.66 -0.57
N GLN A 112 13.90 -3.36 0.73
CA GLN A 112 15.01 -3.71 1.63
C GLN A 112 15.27 -5.22 1.66
N PHE A 113 14.20 -6.03 1.75
CA PHE A 113 14.31 -7.49 1.75
C PHE A 113 14.96 -8.02 0.47
N ILE A 114 14.58 -7.48 -0.69
CA ILE A 114 15.18 -7.88 -1.97
C ILE A 114 16.62 -7.41 -2.05
N GLU A 115 16.92 -6.17 -1.68
CA GLU A 115 18.28 -5.61 -1.71
C GLU A 115 19.25 -6.39 -0.81
N ASP A 116 18.81 -6.72 0.41
CA ASP A 116 19.61 -7.52 1.35
C ASP A 116 19.83 -8.96 0.89
N SER A 117 18.94 -9.48 0.05
CA SER A 117 18.96 -10.88 -0.36
C SER A 117 19.64 -11.12 -1.71
N LYS A 118 19.51 -10.18 -2.67
CA LYS A 118 19.92 -10.38 -4.07
C LYS A 118 21.41 -10.62 -4.25
N ASP A 119 22.26 -9.94 -3.48
CA ASP A 119 23.73 -10.03 -3.63
C ASP A 119 24.28 -11.38 -3.14
N GLY A 120 23.49 -12.12 -2.36
CA GLY A 120 23.86 -13.45 -1.86
C GLY A 120 23.31 -14.61 -2.69
N ILE A 121 22.57 -14.34 -3.78
CA ILE A 121 21.97 -15.38 -4.61
C ILE A 121 23.04 -16.04 -5.46
N ASP A 122 23.32 -17.31 -5.19
CA ASP A 122 24.17 -18.17 -6.00
C ASP A 122 23.44 -19.51 -6.20
N TYR A 123 22.96 -19.74 -7.40
CA TYR A 123 22.14 -20.93 -7.71
C TYR A 123 22.94 -22.23 -7.72
N GLU A 124 24.25 -22.17 -7.90
CA GLU A 124 25.13 -23.35 -7.94
C GLU A 124 25.64 -23.72 -6.54
N ASN A 125 25.77 -22.74 -5.66
CA ASN A 125 26.35 -22.94 -4.34
C ASN A 125 25.31 -23.37 -3.31
N ILE A 126 25.71 -24.35 -2.48
CA ILE A 126 24.97 -24.75 -1.28
C ILE A 126 25.89 -24.55 -0.10
N GLN A 127 25.42 -23.89 0.93
CA GLN A 127 26.25 -23.51 2.07
C GLN A 127 25.53 -23.75 3.41
N VAL A 128 26.33 -23.78 4.47
CA VAL A 128 25.82 -23.86 5.85
C VAL A 128 25.80 -22.47 6.45
N VAL A 129 24.63 -22.02 6.89
CA VAL A 129 24.42 -20.68 7.45
C VAL A 129 23.77 -20.78 8.82
N LYS A 130 24.22 -19.94 9.75
CA LYS A 130 23.61 -19.83 11.07
C LYS A 130 22.66 -18.64 11.09
N TYR A 131 21.37 -18.91 11.42
CA TYR A 131 20.36 -17.88 11.55
C TYR A 131 19.91 -17.70 13.00
N PRO A 132 19.59 -16.46 13.41
CA PRO A 132 18.89 -16.21 14.66
C PRO A 132 17.44 -16.71 14.57
N GLU A 133 16.72 -16.69 15.69
CA GLU A 133 15.28 -16.88 15.71
C GLU A 133 14.59 -15.84 14.82
N ARG A 134 13.67 -16.27 13.97
CA ARG A 134 12.88 -15.41 13.08
C ARG A 134 11.39 -15.60 13.37
N LYS A 135 10.61 -14.59 13.13
CA LYS A 135 9.16 -14.60 13.40
C LYS A 135 8.37 -14.56 12.10
N TYR A 136 7.22 -15.19 12.09
CA TYR A 136 6.31 -15.17 10.95
C TYR A 136 4.85 -15.20 11.40
N ILE A 137 3.95 -14.73 10.55
CA ILE A 137 2.51 -14.88 10.70
C ILE A 137 2.10 -16.12 9.92
N PRO A 138 1.52 -17.16 10.56
CA PRO A 138 1.00 -18.30 9.82
C PRO A 138 -0.20 -17.88 8.97
N ILE A 139 -0.24 -18.34 7.73
CA ILE A 139 -1.36 -18.09 6.81
C ILE A 139 -2.19 -19.37 6.69
N GLY A 140 -1.54 -20.53 6.61
CA GLY A 140 -2.20 -21.82 6.46
C GLY A 140 -2.06 -22.41 5.06
N ALA A 141 -3.14 -22.96 4.51
CA ALA A 141 -3.16 -23.59 3.20
C ALA A 141 -3.12 -22.55 2.06
N GLU A 142 -2.91 -23.01 0.84
CA GLU A 142 -2.79 -22.14 -0.35
C GLU A 142 -4.08 -21.38 -0.64
N GLU A 143 -5.24 -21.97 -0.35
CA GLU A 143 -6.54 -21.33 -0.49
C GLU A 143 -6.72 -20.11 0.43
N GLU A 144 -6.02 -20.12 1.57
CA GLU A 144 -6.07 -19.05 2.56
C GLU A 144 -5.06 -17.93 2.25
N LEU A 145 -4.08 -18.18 1.38
CA LEU A 145 -2.98 -17.26 1.07
C LEU A 145 -3.46 -15.88 0.62
N TYR A 146 -4.45 -15.86 -0.25
CA TYR A 146 -4.95 -14.64 -0.87
C TYR A 146 -6.05 -13.93 -0.07
N ALA A 147 -6.55 -14.57 0.98
CA ALA A 147 -7.66 -14.04 1.79
C ALA A 147 -7.22 -12.96 2.79
N GLY A 148 -5.94 -12.93 3.14
CA GLY A 148 -5.37 -12.02 4.13
C GLY A 148 -4.43 -10.98 3.54
N GLU A 149 -4.27 -9.85 4.23
CA GLU A 149 -3.37 -8.78 3.80
C GLU A 149 -1.88 -9.14 3.97
N SER A 150 -1.55 -10.04 4.88
CA SER A 150 -0.16 -10.39 5.21
C SER A 150 0.64 -10.90 4.01
N PHE A 151 -0.01 -11.59 3.08
CA PHE A 151 0.59 -12.05 1.83
C PHE A 151 1.14 -10.91 0.97
N TYR A 152 0.43 -9.78 0.94
CA TYR A 152 0.83 -8.63 0.12
C TYR A 152 1.90 -7.76 0.77
N PHE A 153 1.96 -7.77 2.11
CA PHE A 153 2.79 -6.81 2.85
C PHE A 153 4.10 -7.39 3.38
N TYR A 154 4.26 -8.74 3.42
CA TYR A 154 5.44 -9.40 3.95
C TYR A 154 5.99 -10.43 2.97
N PRO A 155 7.32 -10.72 3.02
CA PRO A 155 7.90 -11.80 2.23
C PRO A 155 7.22 -13.14 2.54
N THR A 156 6.85 -13.86 1.49
CA THR A 156 6.21 -15.16 1.63
C THR A 156 7.23 -16.23 1.98
N ILE A 157 6.95 -17.01 3.03
CA ILE A 157 7.66 -18.21 3.39
C ILE A 157 6.72 -19.42 3.27
N VAL A 158 7.23 -20.52 2.74
CA VAL A 158 6.48 -21.78 2.58
C VAL A 158 7.20 -22.86 3.34
N PHE A 159 6.46 -23.60 4.14
CA PHE A 159 6.92 -24.74 4.91
C PHE A 159 6.48 -26.01 4.19
N TYR A 160 7.43 -26.79 3.71
CA TYR A 160 7.18 -28.08 3.07
C TYR A 160 7.52 -29.18 4.06
N GLY A 161 6.49 -29.86 4.59
CA GLY A 161 6.60 -31.10 5.37
C GLY A 161 6.48 -32.30 4.45
N GLU A 162 6.46 -33.50 5.05
CA GLU A 162 6.34 -34.78 4.31
C GLU A 162 5.05 -34.86 3.48
N ASN A 163 3.93 -34.43 4.05
CA ASN A 163 2.60 -34.41 3.41
C ASN A 163 1.87 -33.06 3.62
N SER A 164 2.58 -31.99 3.95
CA SER A 164 2.00 -30.69 4.21
C SER A 164 2.72 -29.59 3.43
N LYS A 165 1.96 -28.57 3.03
CA LYS A 165 2.46 -27.32 2.47
C LYS A 165 1.72 -26.19 3.17
N GLU A 166 2.42 -25.43 3.98
CA GLU A 166 1.85 -24.32 4.75
C GLU A 166 2.54 -23.02 4.39
N PHE A 167 1.77 -21.97 4.29
CA PHE A 167 2.26 -20.62 3.97
C PHE A 167 2.36 -19.76 5.22
N GLY A 168 3.27 -18.84 5.19
CA GLY A 168 3.45 -17.81 6.20
C GLY A 168 3.98 -16.52 5.63
N ALA A 169 3.90 -15.47 6.41
CA ALA A 169 4.44 -14.14 6.10
C ALA A 169 5.60 -13.84 7.04
N LEU A 170 6.84 -13.77 6.52
CA LEU A 170 8.04 -13.54 7.32
C LEU A 170 8.08 -12.11 7.84
N LEU A 171 8.20 -11.95 9.15
CA LEU A 171 8.36 -10.63 9.78
C LEU A 171 9.84 -10.21 9.70
N THR A 172 10.11 -9.14 8.99
CA THR A 172 11.45 -8.57 8.80
C THR A 172 11.70 -7.34 9.69
N ASP A 173 10.65 -6.81 10.30
CA ASP A 173 10.66 -5.64 11.18
C ASP A 173 9.72 -5.83 12.38
N ALA A 174 9.34 -4.74 13.03
CA ALA A 174 8.48 -4.79 14.22
C ALA A 174 7.16 -5.52 13.99
N VAL A 175 6.75 -6.26 15.01
CA VAL A 175 5.49 -7.01 15.05
C VAL A 175 4.31 -6.11 14.68
N PRO A 176 3.38 -6.55 13.80
CA PRO A 176 2.17 -5.83 13.48
C PRO A 176 1.36 -5.49 14.75
N LYS A 177 0.71 -4.33 14.78
CA LYS A 177 -0.14 -3.92 15.90
C LYS A 177 -1.45 -4.72 16.03
N GLU A 178 -1.78 -5.54 15.04
CA GLU A 178 -2.98 -6.36 15.02
C GLU A 178 -2.78 -7.66 15.80
N ASN A 179 -3.85 -8.25 16.33
CA ASN A 179 -3.86 -9.51 17.08
C ASN A 179 -3.56 -10.74 16.18
N ALA A 180 -2.52 -10.67 15.34
CA ALA A 180 -2.10 -11.77 14.52
C ALA A 180 -1.40 -12.84 15.40
N GLU A 181 -1.71 -14.11 15.16
CA GLU A 181 -0.92 -15.23 15.70
C GLU A 181 0.51 -15.10 15.16
N ILE A 182 1.51 -15.16 16.03
CA ILE A 182 2.91 -15.12 15.63
C ILE A 182 3.57 -16.42 16.03
N ARG A 183 4.22 -17.05 15.06
CA ARG A 183 5.05 -18.24 15.27
C ARG A 183 6.52 -17.94 15.03
N THR A 184 7.38 -18.83 15.49
CA THR A 184 8.83 -18.69 15.37
C THR A 184 9.43 -19.77 14.49
N ILE A 185 10.43 -19.35 13.69
CA ILE A 185 11.38 -20.24 13.04
C ILE A 185 12.58 -20.31 13.99
N PRO A 186 12.96 -21.49 14.48
CA PRO A 186 14.01 -21.60 15.49
C PRO A 186 15.35 -21.02 15.03
N ALA A 187 16.11 -20.46 15.95
CA ALA A 187 17.51 -20.20 15.73
C ALA A 187 18.24 -21.53 15.48
N GLY A 188 19.26 -21.50 14.65
CA GLY A 188 20.01 -22.72 14.37
C GLY A 188 20.89 -22.61 13.14
N THR A 189 21.45 -23.76 12.78
CA THR A 189 22.26 -23.93 11.59
C THR A 189 21.42 -24.55 10.47
N TYR A 190 21.49 -23.99 9.29
CA TYR A 190 20.70 -24.39 8.14
C TYR A 190 21.60 -24.66 6.93
N VAL A 191 21.25 -25.69 6.16
CA VAL A 191 21.75 -25.84 4.79
C VAL A 191 20.91 -24.93 3.90
N VAL A 192 21.56 -24.09 3.14
CA VAL A 192 20.93 -23.05 2.31
C VAL A 192 21.36 -23.18 0.86
N GLY A 193 20.41 -23.15 -0.03
CA GLY A 193 20.60 -23.07 -1.47
C GLY A 193 19.50 -22.25 -2.12
N TYR A 194 19.58 -22.09 -3.42
CA TYR A 194 18.62 -21.27 -4.17
C TYR A 194 18.00 -22.07 -5.32
N HIS A 195 16.73 -21.76 -5.58
CA HIS A 195 16.00 -22.19 -6.76
C HIS A 195 15.79 -20.98 -7.68
N LYS A 196 16.02 -21.19 -8.97
CA LYS A 196 15.65 -20.24 -10.03
C LYS A 196 14.54 -20.87 -10.85
N GLY A 197 13.46 -20.11 -11.09
CA GLY A 197 12.37 -20.55 -11.94
C GLY A 197 11.04 -20.72 -11.21
N ALA A 198 10.10 -21.35 -11.90
CA ALA A 198 8.73 -21.55 -11.42
C ALA A 198 8.65 -22.39 -10.16
N TYR A 199 7.67 -22.11 -9.30
CA TYR A 199 7.49 -22.83 -8.03
C TYR A 199 7.18 -24.32 -8.21
N GLU A 200 6.61 -24.70 -9.35
CA GLU A 200 6.30 -26.10 -9.70
C GLU A 200 7.57 -26.96 -9.87
N GLU A 201 8.68 -26.33 -10.23
CA GLU A 201 9.98 -27.00 -10.49
C GLU A 201 10.88 -27.05 -9.26
N ILE A 202 10.47 -26.47 -8.14
CA ILE A 202 11.27 -26.32 -6.91
C ILE A 202 11.73 -27.68 -6.33
N GLN A 203 11.01 -28.76 -6.61
CA GLN A 203 11.28 -30.10 -6.08
C GLN A 203 12.68 -30.61 -6.44
N ASP A 204 13.21 -30.26 -7.61
CA ASP A 204 14.55 -30.72 -7.99
C ASP A 204 15.64 -29.99 -7.19
N SER A 205 15.39 -28.73 -6.83
CA SER A 205 16.26 -27.99 -5.93
C SER A 205 16.22 -28.58 -4.50
N PHE A 206 15.07 -29.05 -4.03
CA PHE A 206 14.98 -29.77 -2.74
C PHE A 206 15.82 -31.03 -2.74
N LYS A 207 15.73 -31.85 -3.79
CA LYS A 207 16.54 -33.06 -3.94
C LYS A 207 18.04 -32.77 -3.93
N ARG A 208 18.46 -31.74 -4.69
CA ARG A 208 19.85 -31.28 -4.75
C ARG A 208 20.38 -30.87 -3.38
N ILE A 209 19.61 -30.11 -2.60
CA ILE A 209 20.01 -29.65 -1.27
C ILE A 209 20.07 -30.83 -0.27
N LYS A 210 19.09 -31.71 -0.30
CA LYS A 210 19.07 -32.89 0.56
C LYS A 210 20.23 -33.83 0.25
N GLU A 211 20.56 -34.07 -1.01
CA GLU A 211 21.69 -34.88 -1.43
C GLU A 211 23.04 -34.27 -1.01
N TRP A 212 23.19 -32.95 -1.15
CA TRP A 212 24.37 -32.24 -0.67
C TRP A 212 24.55 -32.43 0.87
N GLY A 213 23.45 -32.30 1.60
CA GLY A 213 23.41 -32.41 3.06
C GLY A 213 23.26 -33.83 3.60
N ARG A 214 23.37 -34.89 2.78
CA ARG A 214 23.12 -36.30 3.17
C ARG A 214 23.90 -36.83 4.38
N ASN A 215 25.06 -36.23 4.66
CA ASN A 215 25.90 -36.59 5.82
C ASN A 215 25.59 -35.72 7.05
N LEU A 216 24.63 -34.82 6.95
CA LEU A 216 24.16 -33.93 8.02
C LEU A 216 22.82 -34.49 8.55
N ASN A 217 22.55 -34.25 9.81
CA ASN A 217 21.26 -34.60 10.40
C ASN A 217 20.22 -33.53 10.06
N LEU A 218 19.65 -33.60 8.85
CA LEU A 218 18.67 -32.63 8.37
C LEU A 218 17.29 -32.92 8.94
N GLU A 219 16.56 -31.85 9.30
CA GLU A 219 15.12 -31.94 9.59
C GLU A 219 14.31 -32.22 8.32
N ASP A 220 13.12 -32.77 8.46
CA ASP A 220 12.25 -33.12 7.32
C ASP A 220 11.64 -31.88 6.67
N THR A 221 11.35 -30.85 7.48
CA THR A 221 10.74 -29.60 7.02
C THR A 221 11.72 -28.77 6.23
N ILE A 222 11.32 -28.40 5.01
CA ILE A 222 12.03 -27.48 4.15
C ILE A 222 11.33 -26.13 4.19
N LEU A 223 12.10 -25.06 4.38
CA LEU A 223 11.64 -23.69 4.28
C LEU A 223 11.98 -23.14 2.90
N ALA A 224 11.01 -22.56 2.23
CA ALA A 224 11.20 -21.85 0.96
C ALA A 224 10.79 -20.38 1.11
N LEU A 225 11.71 -19.47 0.91
CA LEU A 225 11.51 -18.04 1.08
C LEU A 225 11.59 -17.36 -0.28
N ASN A 226 10.48 -16.80 -0.74
CA ASN A 226 10.40 -16.12 -2.03
C ASN A 226 11.09 -14.76 -1.96
N ILE A 227 12.19 -14.60 -2.70
CA ILE A 227 12.96 -13.35 -2.77
C ILE A 227 12.50 -12.50 -3.95
N ILE A 228 12.52 -13.08 -5.15
CA ILE A 228 11.99 -12.48 -6.38
C ILE A 228 10.79 -13.31 -6.79
N ASP A 229 9.64 -12.69 -6.79
CA ASP A 229 8.35 -13.32 -6.96
C ASP A 229 7.45 -12.51 -7.92
N GLN A 230 6.23 -12.97 -8.13
CA GLN A 230 5.22 -12.36 -9.01
C GLN A 230 4.89 -10.89 -8.73
N PHE A 231 5.29 -10.35 -7.60
CA PHE A 231 5.06 -8.94 -7.28
C PHE A 231 6.11 -7.99 -7.85
N VAL A 232 7.27 -8.52 -8.26
CA VAL A 232 8.40 -7.74 -8.78
C VAL A 232 8.93 -8.24 -10.11
N GLU A 233 8.60 -9.48 -10.52
CA GLU A 233 9.01 -10.10 -11.77
C GLU A 233 7.80 -10.78 -12.43
N GLN A 234 7.63 -10.57 -13.73
CA GLN A 234 6.50 -11.13 -14.47
C GLN A 234 6.80 -12.48 -15.12
N ASP A 235 8.07 -12.72 -15.42
CA ASP A 235 8.55 -13.98 -15.98
C ASP A 235 8.92 -14.94 -14.85
N ASN A 236 8.17 -16.02 -14.71
CA ASN A 236 8.38 -17.00 -13.65
C ASN A 236 9.72 -17.74 -13.75
N ASP A 237 10.35 -17.80 -14.93
CA ASP A 237 11.69 -18.36 -15.11
C ASP A 237 12.78 -17.55 -14.38
N ASN A 238 12.46 -16.32 -13.99
CA ASN A 238 13.34 -15.44 -13.25
C ASN A 238 13.04 -15.36 -11.75
N TYR A 239 12.04 -16.08 -11.27
CA TYR A 239 11.78 -16.14 -9.83
C TYR A 239 12.99 -16.68 -9.07
N SER A 240 13.19 -16.21 -7.85
CA SER A 240 14.28 -16.65 -6.99
C SER A 240 13.74 -16.99 -5.62
N THR A 241 13.95 -18.25 -5.22
CA THR A 241 13.50 -18.75 -3.93
C THR A 241 14.70 -19.28 -3.15
N ARG A 242 14.93 -18.79 -1.94
CA ARG A 242 15.90 -19.33 -1.00
C ARG A 242 15.31 -20.53 -0.30
N ILE A 243 16.02 -21.63 -0.33
CA ILE A 243 15.64 -22.88 0.31
C ILE A 243 16.54 -23.11 1.53
N GLU A 244 15.92 -23.42 2.65
CA GLU A 244 16.62 -23.64 3.92
C GLU A 244 16.15 -24.94 4.56
N VAL A 245 17.10 -25.78 4.99
CA VAL A 245 16.82 -27.01 5.74
C VAL A 245 17.62 -26.99 7.03
N ARG A 246 16.94 -27.05 8.17
CA ARG A 246 17.59 -26.99 9.48
C ARG A 246 18.41 -28.27 9.73
N ILE A 247 19.60 -28.10 10.28
CA ILE A 247 20.38 -29.19 10.83
C ILE A 247 19.90 -29.42 12.26
N ALA A 248 19.36 -30.58 12.56
CA ALA A 248 18.89 -30.91 13.90
C ALA A 248 20.05 -30.90 14.89
N ASP A 249 19.80 -30.37 16.07
CA ASP A 249 20.78 -30.34 17.14
C ASP A 249 21.16 -31.82 17.53
N THR A 250 22.45 -32.06 17.60
CA THR A 250 22.94 -33.38 18.09
C THR A 250 22.54 -33.49 19.56
N LYS A 251 21.75 -34.52 19.89
CA LYS A 251 21.39 -34.85 21.29
C LYS A 251 22.59 -35.22 22.11
#